data_579da106796567c8bd474df31b2eb9f0
#
_entry.id   579da106796567c8bd474df31b2eb9f0
#
_cell.length_a   1.000
_cell.length_b   1.000
_cell.length_c   1.000
_cell.angle_alpha   90.00
_cell.angle_beta   90.00
_cell.angle_gamma   90.00
#
_symmetry.space_group_name_H-M   'P 1'
#
loop_
_entity.id
_entity.type
_entity.pdbx_description
1 polymer ?
#
loop_
_entity_poly.entity_id
_entity_poly.type
_entity_poly.pdbx_seq_one_letter_code
_entity_poly.pdbx_strand_id
1 'polypeptide(L)'
;MNLPNKLTMMRVVLVPIFMIFAAVSHYGTADFHAAYMLIAGVIFAIASITDFLDGYLARKNHLVTDFGKFMDPLADKCLTTAAFIYMVTDYVCSPIVLAVILFREFAVAGVRMLAAETGTVIAANMWGKVKTVLQMLTIIFYYFVGALAGPTDVGFVSFATVVLCWFCGAATLLSGGIYLWQNRKLFMQAK
;
A
#
# COMPACT_ATOMS: atom_id res chain seq x y z
N MET A 1 -15.90 -16.48 -13.52
CA MET A 1 -14.89 -15.49 -13.05
C MET A 1 -13.53 -15.94 -13.59
N ASN A 2 -12.83 -15.04 -14.26
CA ASN A 2 -11.48 -15.30 -14.77
C ASN A 2 -10.48 -15.37 -13.61
N LEU A 3 -9.33 -16.05 -13.85
CA LEU A 3 -8.29 -16.24 -12.83
C LEU A 3 -7.86 -14.90 -12.15
N PRO A 4 -7.57 -13.81 -12.89
CA PRO A 4 -7.25 -12.52 -12.28
C PRO A 4 -8.33 -12.03 -11.32
N ASN A 5 -9.61 -12.06 -11.70
CA ASN A 5 -10.71 -11.62 -10.84
C ASN A 5 -10.82 -12.44 -9.54
N LYS A 6 -10.49 -13.76 -9.59
CA LYS A 6 -10.45 -14.59 -8.37
C LYS A 6 -9.33 -14.14 -7.42
N LEU A 7 -8.17 -13.80 -7.97
CA LEU A 7 -7.02 -13.31 -7.19
C LEU A 7 -7.33 -11.95 -6.54
N THR A 8 -7.98 -11.04 -7.28
CA THR A 8 -8.46 -9.76 -6.72
C THR A 8 -9.45 -9.98 -5.57
N MET A 9 -10.45 -10.87 -5.75
CA MET A 9 -11.42 -11.17 -4.70
C MET A 9 -10.75 -11.81 -3.48
N MET A 10 -9.79 -12.72 -3.70
CA MET A 10 -9.00 -13.30 -2.59
C MET A 10 -8.29 -12.20 -1.80
N ARG A 11 -7.70 -11.19 -2.47
CA ARG A 11 -7.05 -10.07 -1.81
C ARG A 11 -8.03 -9.25 -0.98
N VAL A 12 -9.22 -8.96 -1.49
CA VAL A 12 -10.28 -8.25 -0.73
C VAL A 12 -10.62 -8.99 0.55
N VAL A 13 -10.62 -10.34 0.53
CA VAL A 13 -10.83 -11.17 1.73
C VAL A 13 -9.59 -11.18 2.64
N LEU A 14 -8.38 -11.14 2.07
CA LEU A 14 -7.14 -11.11 2.86
C LEU A 14 -6.96 -9.80 3.65
N VAL A 15 -7.52 -8.67 3.18
CA VAL A 15 -7.43 -7.40 3.93
C VAL A 15 -8.05 -7.51 5.34
N PRO A 16 -9.33 -7.90 5.53
CA PRO A 16 -9.87 -8.05 6.87
C PRO A 16 -9.17 -9.14 7.69
N ILE A 17 -8.70 -10.22 7.07
CA ILE A 17 -7.91 -11.24 7.77
C ILE A 17 -6.60 -10.66 8.30
N PHE A 18 -5.88 -9.91 7.45
CA PHE A 18 -4.69 -9.15 7.86
C PHE A 18 -5.00 -8.24 9.05
N MET A 19 -6.10 -7.46 8.97
CA MET A 19 -6.50 -6.53 10.04
C MET A 19 -6.76 -7.25 11.35
N ILE A 20 -7.38 -8.43 11.33
CA ILE A 20 -7.63 -9.24 12.54
C ILE A 20 -6.29 -9.63 13.19
N PHE A 21 -5.34 -10.18 12.42
CA PHE A 21 -4.05 -10.60 12.97
C PHE A 21 -3.20 -9.41 13.44
N ALA A 22 -3.21 -8.29 12.72
CA ALA A 22 -2.56 -7.05 13.14
C ALA A 22 -3.19 -6.49 14.44
N ALA A 23 -4.52 -6.52 14.56
CA ALA A 23 -5.23 -6.11 15.77
C ALA A 23 -4.87 -7.01 16.96
N VAL A 24 -4.89 -8.33 16.77
CA VAL A 24 -4.55 -9.28 17.84
C VAL A 24 -3.08 -9.12 18.24
N SER A 25 -2.19 -8.86 17.30
CA SER A 25 -0.79 -8.53 17.61
C SER A 25 -0.70 -7.28 18.49
N HIS A 26 -1.46 -6.23 18.19
CA HIS A 26 -1.41 -4.96 18.93
C HIS A 26 -2.10 -5.04 20.31
N TYR A 27 -3.32 -5.62 20.37
CA TYR A 27 -4.15 -5.62 21.58
C TYR A 27 -4.04 -6.92 22.40
N GLY A 28 -3.39 -7.94 21.88
CA GLY A 28 -3.25 -9.25 22.51
C GLY A 28 -2.22 -9.29 23.63
N THR A 29 -2.05 -10.50 24.20
CA THR A 29 -1.03 -10.73 25.24
C THR A 29 0.38 -10.75 24.66
N ALA A 30 1.37 -10.33 25.46
CA ALA A 30 2.77 -10.24 25.04
C ALA A 30 3.34 -11.59 24.51
N ASP A 31 2.85 -12.72 25.03
CA ASP A 31 3.35 -14.05 24.67
C ASP A 31 3.12 -14.41 23.20
N PHE A 32 2.07 -13.85 22.58
CA PHE A 32 1.69 -14.13 21.19
C PHE A 32 1.93 -12.99 20.23
N HIS A 33 2.40 -11.82 20.73
CA HIS A 33 2.61 -10.62 19.91
C HIS A 33 3.44 -10.92 18.65
N ALA A 34 4.62 -11.51 18.82
CA ALA A 34 5.54 -11.82 17.72
C ALA A 34 4.93 -12.79 16.70
N ALA A 35 4.23 -13.84 17.16
CA ALA A 35 3.62 -14.82 16.29
C ALA A 35 2.51 -14.20 15.41
N TYR A 36 1.62 -13.41 16.00
CA TYR A 36 0.53 -12.75 15.26
C TYR A 36 1.06 -11.65 14.34
N MET A 37 2.10 -10.92 14.74
CA MET A 37 2.78 -9.96 13.90
C MET A 37 3.41 -10.63 12.67
N LEU A 38 4.05 -11.78 12.86
CA LEU A 38 4.62 -12.55 11.74
C LEU A 38 3.53 -13.07 10.81
N ILE A 39 2.42 -13.60 11.35
CA ILE A 39 1.29 -14.06 10.54
C ILE A 39 0.71 -12.90 9.72
N ALA A 40 0.51 -11.72 10.32
CA ALA A 40 0.08 -10.52 9.59
C ALA A 40 1.05 -10.16 8.46
N GLY A 41 2.36 -10.18 8.73
CA GLY A 41 3.39 -9.97 7.72
C GLY A 41 3.32 -10.96 6.56
N VAL A 42 3.12 -12.25 6.85
CA VAL A 42 2.97 -13.29 5.81
C VAL A 42 1.72 -13.05 4.97
N ILE A 43 0.58 -12.73 5.60
CA ILE A 43 -0.66 -12.42 4.88
C ILE A 43 -0.46 -11.20 3.98
N PHE A 44 0.19 -10.14 4.48
CA PHE A 44 0.52 -8.96 3.68
C PHE A 44 1.41 -9.30 2.49
N ALA A 45 2.46 -10.10 2.69
CA ALA A 45 3.38 -10.52 1.63
C ALA A 45 2.66 -11.37 0.56
N ILE A 46 1.83 -12.33 0.96
CA ILE A 46 1.04 -13.15 0.04
C ILE A 46 0.09 -12.26 -0.77
N ALA A 47 -0.63 -11.35 -0.13
CA ALA A 47 -1.56 -10.45 -0.81
C ALA A 47 -0.83 -9.53 -1.81
N SER A 48 0.36 -9.02 -1.45
CA SER A 48 1.19 -8.17 -2.32
C SER A 48 1.76 -8.94 -3.51
N ILE A 49 2.23 -10.18 -3.31
CA ILE A 49 2.72 -11.05 -4.39
C ILE A 49 1.57 -11.41 -5.33
N THR A 50 0.39 -11.69 -4.79
CA THR A 50 -0.81 -11.99 -5.58
C THR A 50 -1.19 -10.84 -6.49
N ASP A 51 -1.10 -9.57 -6.00
CA ASP A 51 -1.32 -8.35 -6.81
C ASP A 51 -0.36 -8.27 -8.00
N PHE A 52 0.91 -8.54 -7.76
CA PHE A 52 1.90 -8.52 -8.84
C PHE A 52 1.63 -9.60 -9.89
N LEU A 53 1.23 -10.81 -9.44
CA LEU A 53 0.95 -11.95 -10.32
C LEU A 53 -0.31 -11.73 -11.15
N ASP A 54 -1.42 -11.25 -10.54
CA ASP A 54 -2.67 -11.05 -11.28
C ASP A 54 -2.53 -9.94 -12.32
N GLY A 55 -1.89 -8.84 -11.97
CA GLY A 55 -1.59 -7.76 -12.92
C GLY A 55 -0.70 -8.20 -14.08
N TYR A 56 0.26 -9.11 -13.84
CA TYR A 56 1.09 -9.69 -14.91
C TYR A 56 0.27 -10.63 -15.80
N LEU A 57 -0.49 -11.58 -15.20
CA LEU A 57 -1.30 -12.57 -15.90
C LEU A 57 -2.43 -11.92 -16.72
N ALA A 58 -3.10 -10.92 -16.16
CA ALA A 58 -4.17 -10.20 -16.86
C ALA A 58 -3.67 -9.51 -18.13
N ARG A 59 -2.51 -8.86 -18.06
CA ARG A 59 -1.87 -8.21 -19.23
C ARG A 59 -1.38 -9.22 -20.25
N LYS A 60 -0.73 -10.30 -19.82
CA LYS A 60 -0.18 -11.32 -20.71
C LYS A 60 -1.27 -12.07 -21.49
N ASN A 61 -2.41 -12.33 -20.85
CA ASN A 61 -3.49 -13.14 -21.42
C ASN A 61 -4.65 -12.31 -21.98
N HIS A 62 -4.55 -10.97 -22.02
CA HIS A 62 -5.62 -10.07 -22.47
C HIS A 62 -6.97 -10.29 -21.73
N LEU A 63 -6.93 -10.74 -20.47
CA LEU A 63 -8.09 -11.05 -19.62
C LEU A 63 -8.49 -9.89 -18.71
N VAL A 64 -8.23 -8.67 -19.13
CA VAL A 64 -8.55 -7.46 -18.33
C VAL A 64 -10.06 -7.25 -18.34
N THR A 65 -10.68 -7.30 -17.17
CA THR A 65 -12.13 -7.06 -16.99
C THR A 65 -12.36 -5.67 -16.36
N ASP A 66 -13.53 -5.08 -16.59
CA ASP A 66 -13.87 -3.78 -16.00
C ASP A 66 -13.98 -3.87 -14.48
N PHE A 67 -14.46 -5.01 -13.96
CA PHE A 67 -14.45 -5.31 -12.53
C PHE A 67 -13.03 -5.30 -11.94
N GLY A 68 -12.06 -5.99 -12.58
CA GLY A 68 -10.66 -6.01 -12.15
C GLY A 68 -10.05 -4.61 -12.18
N LYS A 69 -10.25 -3.85 -13.26
CA LYS A 69 -9.75 -2.46 -13.38
C LYS A 69 -10.19 -1.56 -12.21
N PHE A 70 -11.40 -1.79 -11.68
CA PHE A 70 -11.93 -1.02 -10.55
C PHE A 70 -11.46 -1.56 -9.19
N MET A 71 -11.52 -2.89 -9.00
CA MET A 71 -11.27 -3.51 -7.70
C MET A 71 -9.79 -3.64 -7.36
N ASP A 72 -8.90 -3.86 -8.35
CA ASP A 72 -7.46 -4.02 -8.11
C ASP A 72 -6.82 -2.81 -7.42
N PRO A 73 -7.01 -1.56 -7.93
CA PRO A 73 -6.46 -0.38 -7.27
C PRO A 73 -7.07 -0.14 -5.87
N LEU A 74 -8.32 -0.56 -5.65
CA LEU A 74 -8.99 -0.40 -4.37
C LEU A 74 -8.42 -1.38 -3.33
N ALA A 75 -8.33 -2.65 -3.68
CA ALA A 75 -7.83 -3.69 -2.79
C ALA A 75 -6.36 -3.44 -2.37
N ASP A 76 -5.49 -3.05 -3.32
CA ASP A 76 -4.10 -2.69 -3.05
C ASP A 76 -3.99 -1.53 -2.04
N LYS A 77 -4.77 -0.47 -2.26
CA LYS A 77 -4.77 0.69 -1.36
C LYS A 77 -5.37 0.37 0.02
N CYS A 78 -6.39 -0.47 0.09
CA CYS A 78 -6.95 -0.89 1.37
C CYS A 78 -5.94 -1.68 2.20
N LEU A 79 -5.20 -2.60 1.58
CA LEU A 79 -4.20 -3.42 2.27
C LEU A 79 -3.05 -2.56 2.83
N THR A 80 -2.44 -1.73 1.98
CA THR A 80 -1.34 -0.85 2.40
C THR A 80 -1.78 0.17 3.44
N THR A 81 -2.97 0.76 3.28
CA THR A 81 -3.53 1.70 4.25
C THR A 81 -3.77 1.02 5.60
N ALA A 82 -4.37 -0.18 5.61
CA ALA A 82 -4.60 -0.94 6.83
C ALA A 82 -3.28 -1.21 7.57
N ALA A 83 -2.22 -1.60 6.84
CA ALA A 83 -0.91 -1.83 7.44
C ALA A 83 -0.34 -0.55 8.08
N PHE A 84 -0.39 0.59 7.39
CA PHE A 84 0.07 1.86 7.95
C PHE A 84 -0.78 2.34 9.14
N ILE A 85 -2.10 2.06 9.17
CA ILE A 85 -2.95 2.38 10.32
C ILE A 85 -2.42 1.66 11.58
N TYR A 86 -2.15 0.35 11.50
CA TYR A 86 -1.59 -0.37 12.64
C TYR A 86 -0.18 0.11 13.00
N MET A 87 0.67 0.43 12.03
CA MET A 87 1.98 1.04 12.31
C MET A 87 1.88 2.40 13.01
N VAL A 88 0.81 3.17 12.75
CA VAL A 88 0.51 4.41 13.50
C VAL A 88 0.06 4.07 14.91
N THR A 89 -0.78 3.07 15.09
CA THR A 89 -1.25 2.60 16.41
C THR A 89 -0.08 2.10 17.27
N ASP A 90 0.91 1.45 16.64
CA ASP A 90 2.13 0.96 17.28
C ASP A 90 3.21 2.07 17.48
N TYR A 91 2.89 3.32 17.17
CA TYR A 91 3.78 4.50 17.30
C TYR A 91 5.05 4.43 16.46
N VAL A 92 5.13 3.57 15.45
CA VAL A 92 6.27 3.47 14.53
C VAL A 92 6.07 4.24 13.22
N CYS A 93 4.87 4.76 12.98
CA CYS A 93 4.57 5.65 11.86
C CYS A 93 3.84 6.90 12.36
N SER A 94 4.23 8.08 11.86
CA SER A 94 3.51 9.31 12.17
C SER A 94 2.16 9.37 11.45
N PRO A 95 1.05 9.80 12.13
CA PRO A 95 -0.22 10.09 11.46
C PRO A 95 -0.08 11.06 10.30
N ILE A 96 0.87 12.00 10.37
CA ILE A 96 1.15 12.97 9.29
C ILE A 96 1.64 12.23 8.04
N VAL A 97 2.53 11.25 8.20
CA VAL A 97 3.03 10.44 7.07
C VAL A 97 1.88 9.68 6.40
N LEU A 98 1.02 9.04 7.19
CA LEU A 98 -0.15 8.34 6.68
C LEU A 98 -1.09 9.30 5.93
N ALA A 99 -1.39 10.47 6.50
CA ALA A 99 -2.23 11.49 5.87
C ALA A 99 -1.65 11.94 4.52
N VAL A 100 -0.33 12.17 4.44
CA VAL A 100 0.38 12.53 3.20
C VAL A 100 0.26 11.42 2.16
N ILE A 101 0.43 10.16 2.56
CA ILE A 101 0.28 9.00 1.68
C ILE A 101 -1.13 8.96 1.10
N LEU A 102 -2.17 9.04 1.96
CA LEU A 102 -3.57 8.98 1.54
C LEU A 102 -3.95 10.16 0.63
N PHE A 103 -3.59 11.38 1.03
CA PHE A 103 -3.87 12.57 0.22
C PHE A 103 -3.30 12.43 -1.19
N ARG A 104 -2.05 11.99 -1.31
CA ARG A 104 -1.42 11.80 -2.62
C ARG A 104 -2.12 10.70 -3.43
N GLU A 105 -2.51 9.57 -2.79
CA GLU A 105 -3.20 8.49 -3.50
C GLU A 105 -4.52 8.98 -4.10
N PHE A 106 -5.31 9.73 -3.32
CA PHE A 106 -6.58 10.29 -3.78
C PHE A 106 -6.37 11.38 -4.84
N ALA A 107 -5.40 12.28 -4.64
CA ALA A 107 -5.10 13.34 -5.61
C ALA A 107 -4.72 12.77 -6.98
N VAL A 108 -3.82 11.79 -7.01
CA VAL A 108 -3.41 11.14 -8.28
C VAL A 108 -4.53 10.33 -8.90
N ALA A 109 -5.36 9.66 -8.10
CA ALA A 109 -6.53 8.95 -8.60
C ALA A 109 -7.54 9.93 -9.24
N GLY A 110 -7.82 11.06 -8.58
CA GLY A 110 -8.69 12.11 -9.11
C GLY A 110 -8.20 12.68 -10.45
N VAL A 111 -6.90 12.98 -10.55
CA VAL A 111 -6.29 13.45 -11.82
C VAL A 111 -6.47 12.42 -12.94
N ARG A 112 -6.29 11.14 -12.64
CA ARG A 112 -6.49 10.07 -13.64
C ARG A 112 -7.95 9.94 -14.07
N MET A 113 -8.89 10.11 -13.15
CA MET A 113 -10.32 10.10 -13.48
C MET A 113 -10.68 11.26 -14.41
N LEU A 114 -10.26 12.49 -14.10
CA LEU A 114 -10.47 13.66 -14.96
C LEU A 114 -9.83 13.46 -16.35
N ALA A 115 -8.64 12.91 -16.41
CA ALA A 115 -7.97 12.62 -17.68
C ALA A 115 -8.74 11.59 -18.53
N ALA A 116 -9.27 10.54 -17.87
CA ALA A 116 -10.06 9.51 -18.55
C ALA A 116 -11.36 10.07 -19.14
N GLU A 117 -12.03 11.02 -18.46
CA GLU A 117 -13.21 11.71 -18.96
C GLU A 117 -12.93 12.54 -20.23
N THR A 118 -11.71 13.11 -20.32
CA THR A 118 -11.25 13.85 -21.51
C THR A 118 -10.66 12.95 -22.60
N GLY A 119 -10.74 11.63 -22.46
CA GLY A 119 -10.17 10.67 -23.39
C GLY A 119 -8.63 10.59 -23.37
N THR A 120 -7.97 11.23 -22.38
CA THR A 120 -6.52 11.27 -22.26
C THR A 120 -6.04 10.20 -21.30
N VAL A 121 -5.16 9.29 -21.74
CA VAL A 121 -4.57 8.26 -20.89
C VAL A 121 -3.23 8.76 -20.32
N ILE A 122 -3.17 8.98 -19.02
CA ILE A 122 -1.94 9.38 -18.34
C ILE A 122 -1.17 8.14 -17.90
N ALA A 123 0.06 7.99 -18.39
CA ALA A 123 0.95 6.90 -18.00
C ALA A 123 1.41 7.01 -16.52
N ALA A 124 1.69 5.86 -15.93
CA ALA A 124 2.27 5.81 -14.58
C ALA A 124 3.70 6.36 -14.59
N ASN A 125 4.01 7.30 -13.68
CA ASN A 125 5.34 7.85 -13.53
C ASN A 125 6.25 6.85 -12.76
N MET A 126 7.54 6.78 -13.10
CA MET A 126 8.54 5.95 -12.40
C MET A 126 8.62 6.26 -10.91
N TRP A 127 8.53 7.54 -10.53
CA TRP A 127 8.50 7.96 -9.12
C TRP A 127 7.32 7.37 -8.34
N GLY A 128 6.19 7.16 -9.02
CA GLY A 128 5.03 6.45 -8.43
C GLY A 128 5.32 4.98 -8.14
N LYS A 129 6.11 4.29 -8.97
CA LYS A 129 6.53 2.91 -8.73
C LYS A 129 7.51 2.82 -7.56
N VAL A 130 8.51 3.70 -7.52
CA VAL A 130 9.51 3.74 -6.45
C VAL A 130 8.85 3.92 -5.08
N LYS A 131 7.91 4.87 -4.94
CA LYS A 131 7.22 5.08 -3.67
C LYS A 131 6.42 3.85 -3.23
N THR A 132 5.77 3.14 -4.17
CA THR A 132 4.99 1.94 -3.85
C THR A 132 5.88 0.80 -3.36
N VAL A 133 7.02 0.57 -4.03
CA VAL A 133 8.02 -0.41 -3.59
C VAL A 133 8.56 -0.06 -2.21
N LEU A 134 8.87 1.22 -1.97
CA LEU A 134 9.37 1.67 -0.67
C LEU A 134 8.33 1.45 0.45
N GLN A 135 7.06 1.74 0.20
CA GLN A 135 5.97 1.48 1.15
C GLN A 135 5.86 -0.02 1.47
N MET A 136 5.85 -0.88 0.44
CA MET A 136 5.79 -2.34 0.63
C MET A 136 6.99 -2.86 1.45
N LEU A 137 8.21 -2.42 1.12
CA LEU A 137 9.42 -2.82 1.84
C LEU A 137 9.39 -2.34 3.30
N THR A 138 8.88 -1.14 3.57
CA THR A 138 8.75 -0.61 4.93
C THR A 138 7.78 -1.44 5.76
N ILE A 139 6.62 -1.82 5.18
CA ILE A 139 5.64 -2.67 5.86
C ILE A 139 6.21 -4.07 6.12
N ILE A 140 6.84 -4.68 5.11
CA ILE A 140 7.47 -6.00 5.25
C ILE A 140 8.57 -5.94 6.32
N PHE A 141 9.44 -4.94 6.28
CA PHE A 141 10.47 -4.75 7.29
C PHE A 141 9.87 -4.70 8.70
N TYR A 142 8.86 -3.87 8.91
CA TYR A 142 8.22 -3.73 10.21
C TYR A 142 7.64 -5.06 10.71
N TYR A 143 6.81 -5.73 9.91
CA TYR A 143 6.13 -6.95 10.35
C TYR A 143 7.07 -8.15 10.51
N PHE A 144 8.08 -8.33 9.65
CA PHE A 144 8.99 -9.47 9.75
C PHE A 144 10.13 -9.21 10.73
N VAL A 145 10.82 -8.08 10.61
CA VAL A 145 11.96 -7.80 11.49
C VAL A 145 11.46 -7.48 12.89
N GLY A 146 10.33 -6.77 13.02
CA GLY A 146 9.70 -6.51 14.32
C GLY A 146 9.25 -7.78 15.03
N ALA A 147 8.69 -8.75 14.30
CA ALA A 147 8.31 -10.05 14.88
C ALA A 147 9.52 -10.90 15.34
N LEU A 148 10.66 -10.78 14.66
CA LEU A 148 11.87 -11.54 14.95
C LEU A 148 12.81 -10.83 15.92
N ALA A 149 12.58 -9.55 16.19
CA ALA A 149 13.41 -8.75 17.09
C ALA A 149 13.29 -9.24 18.53
N GLY A 150 14.42 -9.50 19.16
CA GLY A 150 14.48 -9.76 20.59
C GLY A 150 14.24 -8.49 21.42
N PRO A 151 14.06 -8.62 22.76
CA PRO A 151 13.80 -7.49 23.65
C PRO A 151 14.85 -6.36 23.55
N THR A 152 16.09 -6.69 23.22
CA THR A 152 17.21 -5.75 23.04
C THR A 152 17.13 -4.97 21.74
N ASP A 153 16.49 -5.52 20.71
CA ASP A 153 16.52 -5.00 19.35
C ASP A 153 15.26 -4.21 18.98
N VAL A 154 14.20 -4.31 19.79
CA VAL A 154 12.91 -3.63 19.55
C VAL A 154 13.09 -2.12 19.38
N GLY A 155 13.92 -1.49 20.20
CA GLY A 155 14.19 -0.05 20.12
C GLY A 155 14.82 0.34 18.77
N PHE A 156 15.79 -0.44 18.29
CA PHE A 156 16.44 -0.21 17.00
C PHE A 156 15.48 -0.41 15.83
N VAL A 157 14.68 -1.49 15.87
CA VAL A 157 13.70 -1.79 14.82
C VAL A 157 12.62 -0.70 14.74
N SER A 158 12.13 -0.25 15.90
CA SER A 158 11.15 0.85 15.96
C SER A 158 11.74 2.13 15.37
N PHE A 159 12.96 2.51 15.77
CA PHE A 159 13.64 3.69 15.22
C PHE A 159 13.84 3.57 13.70
N ALA A 160 14.34 2.44 13.22
CA ALA A 160 14.54 2.20 11.79
C ALA A 160 13.22 2.29 11.01
N THR A 161 12.13 1.74 11.57
CA THR A 161 10.79 1.81 10.96
C THR A 161 10.30 3.25 10.88
N VAL A 162 10.48 4.06 11.94
CA VAL A 162 10.13 5.48 11.92
C VAL A 162 10.87 6.22 10.81
N VAL A 163 12.17 5.99 10.68
CA VAL A 163 13.00 6.59 9.62
C VAL A 163 12.48 6.17 8.23
N LEU A 164 12.22 4.88 8.02
CA LEU A 164 11.67 4.38 6.76
C LEU A 164 10.30 4.99 6.44
N CYS A 165 9.42 5.17 7.43
CA CYS A 165 8.13 5.84 7.26
C CYS A 165 8.28 7.29 6.80
N TRP A 166 9.21 8.05 7.36
CA TRP A 166 9.49 9.41 6.91
C TRP A 166 10.07 9.44 5.49
N PHE A 167 10.92 8.48 5.11
CA PHE A 167 11.36 8.33 3.72
C PHE A 167 10.19 8.02 2.78
N CYS A 168 9.24 7.17 3.19
CA CYS A 168 8.01 6.92 2.43
C CYS A 168 7.19 8.19 2.25
N GLY A 169 7.04 9.00 3.30
CA GLY A 169 6.35 10.29 3.25
C GLY A 169 7.02 11.26 2.27
N ALA A 170 8.33 11.43 2.36
CA ALA A 170 9.11 12.29 1.48
C ALA A 170 9.02 11.83 0.01
N ALA A 171 9.23 10.54 -0.27
CA ALA A 171 9.11 9.97 -1.61
C ALA A 171 7.69 10.14 -2.17
N THR A 172 6.67 10.04 -1.32
CA THR A 172 5.27 10.24 -1.68
C THR A 172 4.99 11.68 -2.07
N LEU A 173 5.48 12.66 -1.30
CA LEU A 173 5.36 14.09 -1.61
C LEU A 173 6.05 14.43 -2.92
N LEU A 174 7.29 14.00 -3.10
CA LEU A 174 8.05 14.24 -4.33
C LEU A 174 7.34 13.63 -5.55
N SER A 175 6.92 12.36 -5.45
CA SER A 175 6.19 11.69 -6.52
C SER A 175 4.87 12.38 -6.86
N GLY A 176 4.12 12.84 -5.83
CA GLY A 176 2.87 13.56 -6.01
C GLY A 176 3.08 14.93 -6.65
N GLY A 177 4.04 15.70 -6.15
CA GLY A 177 4.39 17.03 -6.68
C GLY A 177 4.81 16.97 -8.16
N ILE A 178 5.71 16.05 -8.51
CA ILE A 178 6.14 15.84 -9.90
C ILE A 178 4.93 15.46 -10.78
N TYR A 179 4.07 14.57 -10.30
CA TYR A 179 2.91 14.12 -11.07
C TYR A 179 1.91 15.25 -11.33
N LEU A 180 1.58 16.03 -10.30
CA LEU A 180 0.66 17.18 -10.42
C LEU A 180 1.26 18.26 -11.30
N TRP A 181 2.56 18.55 -11.18
CA TRP A 181 3.25 19.52 -12.02
C TRP A 181 3.25 19.12 -13.50
N GLN A 182 3.53 17.86 -13.81
CA GLN A 182 3.53 17.34 -15.19
C GLN A 182 2.13 17.42 -15.84
N ASN A 183 1.07 17.26 -15.04
CA ASN A 183 -0.31 17.22 -15.53
C ASN A 183 -1.10 18.51 -15.27
N ARG A 184 -0.44 19.62 -14.89
CA ARG A 184 -1.10 20.88 -14.52
C ARG A 184 -2.01 21.47 -15.61
N LYS A 185 -1.72 21.20 -16.88
CA LYS A 185 -2.53 21.69 -18.03
C LYS A 185 -3.96 21.14 -18.01
N LEU A 186 -4.17 19.92 -17.51
CA LEU A 186 -5.50 19.31 -17.38
C LEU A 186 -6.41 20.10 -16.44
N PHE A 187 -5.85 20.65 -15.35
CA PHE A 187 -6.61 21.49 -14.41
C PHE A 187 -6.98 22.85 -15.00
N MET A 188 -6.19 23.38 -15.95
CA MET A 188 -6.46 24.65 -16.60
C MET A 188 -7.49 24.53 -17.74
N GLN A 189 -7.68 23.32 -18.27
CA GLN A 189 -8.62 23.04 -19.36
C GLN A 189 -9.97 22.54 -18.86
N ALA A 190 -10.08 22.13 -17.59
CA ALA A 190 -11.35 21.74 -16.95
C ALA A 190 -12.15 22.98 -16.52
N LYS A 191 -12.55 23.82 -17.51
CA LYS A 191 -13.52 24.91 -17.36
C LYS A 191 -14.70 24.66 -18.25
#